data_0effd9653720752aac3ee19127f362e0
#
_entry.id   0effd9653720752aac3ee19127f362e0
#
_cell.length_a   1.000
_cell.length_b   1.000
_cell.length_c   1.000
_cell.angle_alpha   90.00
_cell.angle_beta   90.00
_cell.angle_gamma   90.00
#
_symmetry.space_group_name_H-M   'P 1'
#
loop_
_entity.id
_entity.type
_entity.pdbx_description
1 polymer ?
#
loop_
_entity_poly.entity_id
_entity_poly.type
_entity_poly.pdbx_seq_one_letter_code
_entity_poly.pdbx_strand_id
1 'polypeptide(L)'
;IQNIMPLYTYAKKFMAANGNTSQWSGNYPASEDILKDIANGNYYVCTPDDEPDKIVGGFAFIIGKEPNYTVIENGAWHSDQPYGTIHRIASNGQAKGIARTCFDFCSSKIGCLRIDTHADNQPMQKAISSYGFRYCGIVHVADGTPRNAYDLV
;
A
#
# COMPACT_ATOMS: atom_id res chain seq x y z
N ILE A 1 3.36 8.40 15.94
CA ILE A 1 2.50 9.04 14.93
C ILE A 1 3.10 10.33 14.37
N GLN A 2 3.73 11.14 15.21
CA GLN A 2 4.37 12.39 14.76
C GLN A 2 5.48 12.18 13.74
N ASN A 3 6.17 11.05 13.83
CA ASN A 3 7.25 10.70 12.92
C ASN A 3 6.76 9.94 11.67
N ILE A 4 5.50 9.51 11.67
CA ILE A 4 4.89 8.76 10.59
C ILE A 4 4.14 9.68 9.61
N MET A 5 3.36 10.63 10.12
CA MET A 5 2.55 11.49 9.26
C MET A 5 3.36 12.28 8.22
N PRO A 6 4.60 12.72 8.48
CA PRO A 6 5.41 13.36 7.44
C PRO A 6 5.67 12.49 6.21
N LEU A 7 5.66 11.15 6.35
CA LEU A 7 5.76 10.25 5.21
C LEU A 7 4.63 10.49 4.21
N TYR A 8 3.41 10.67 4.72
CA TYR A 8 2.24 10.85 3.88
C TYR A 8 2.19 12.22 3.24
N THR A 9 2.69 13.24 3.94
CA THR A 9 2.84 14.57 3.35
C THR A 9 3.79 14.53 2.14
N TYR A 10 4.94 13.86 2.29
CA TYR A 10 5.89 13.68 1.19
C TYR A 10 5.28 12.84 0.07
N ALA A 11 4.65 11.72 0.42
CA ALA A 11 4.08 10.79 -0.57
C ALA A 11 3.00 11.46 -1.42
N LYS A 12 2.15 12.29 -0.82
CA LYS A 12 1.12 13.03 -1.56
C LYS A 12 1.73 14.02 -2.55
N LYS A 13 2.79 14.71 -2.16
CA LYS A 13 3.53 15.61 -3.07
C LYS A 13 4.17 14.84 -4.22
N PHE A 14 4.76 13.69 -3.93
CA PHE A 14 5.36 12.81 -4.93
C PHE A 14 4.31 12.30 -5.92
N MET A 15 3.16 11.85 -5.44
CA MET A 15 2.05 11.41 -6.29
C MET A 15 1.59 12.53 -7.22
N ALA A 16 1.38 13.73 -6.69
CA ALA A 16 0.95 14.88 -7.48
C ALA A 16 1.98 15.24 -8.55
N ALA A 17 3.26 15.21 -8.23
CA ALA A 17 4.35 15.47 -9.18
C ALA A 17 4.42 14.44 -10.30
N ASN A 18 3.89 13.22 -10.09
CA ASN A 18 3.84 12.15 -11.07
C ASN A 18 2.45 11.96 -11.70
N GLY A 19 1.60 12.98 -11.64
CA GLY A 19 0.29 12.98 -12.30
C GLY A 19 -0.83 12.29 -11.52
N ASN A 20 -0.59 11.91 -10.26
CA ASN A 20 -1.58 11.24 -9.43
C ASN A 20 -2.03 12.17 -8.29
N THR A 21 -3.14 12.90 -8.49
CA THR A 21 -3.70 13.81 -7.49
C THR A 21 -4.93 13.24 -6.80
N SER A 22 -5.39 12.06 -7.19
CA SER A 22 -6.70 11.53 -6.83
C SER A 22 -6.66 10.39 -5.82
N GLN A 23 -5.58 9.63 -5.73
CA GLN A 23 -5.54 8.41 -4.92
C GLN A 23 -5.73 8.69 -3.43
N TRP A 24 -5.05 9.73 -2.91
CA TRP A 24 -5.19 10.17 -1.54
C TRP A 24 -5.66 11.62 -1.52
N SER A 25 -6.93 11.80 -1.81
CA SER A 25 -7.54 13.13 -1.85
C SER A 25 -7.89 13.63 -0.45
N GLY A 26 -8.01 14.94 -0.30
CA GLY A 26 -8.37 15.59 0.97
C GLY A 26 -7.35 15.29 2.06
N ASN A 27 -7.84 14.91 3.24
CA ASN A 27 -7.01 14.60 4.41
C ASN A 27 -6.62 13.13 4.50
N TYR A 28 -7.01 12.31 3.53
CA TYR A 28 -6.69 10.88 3.57
C TYR A 28 -5.24 10.62 3.12
N PRO A 29 -4.47 9.75 3.77
CA PRO A 29 -4.83 9.14 5.04
C PRO A 29 -4.68 10.14 6.19
N ALA A 30 -5.67 10.17 7.08
CA ALA A 30 -5.64 11.02 8.27
C ALA A 30 -4.87 10.31 9.40
N SER A 31 -4.49 11.07 10.42
CA SER A 31 -3.81 10.47 11.57
C SER A 31 -4.66 9.40 12.25
N GLU A 32 -5.99 9.56 12.26
CA GLU A 32 -6.91 8.54 12.81
C GLU A 32 -6.80 7.20 12.07
N ASP A 33 -6.63 7.21 10.75
CA ASP A 33 -6.48 5.99 9.95
C ASP A 33 -5.22 5.24 10.39
N ILE A 34 -4.12 5.97 10.54
CA ILE A 34 -2.83 5.38 10.94
C ILE A 34 -2.87 4.90 12.39
N LEU A 35 -3.46 5.69 13.30
CA LEU A 35 -3.61 5.30 14.71
C LEU A 35 -4.43 4.02 14.85
N LYS A 36 -5.48 3.85 14.05
CA LYS A 36 -6.28 2.63 14.02
C LYS A 36 -5.45 1.43 13.57
N ASP A 37 -4.64 1.60 12.53
CA ASP A 37 -3.74 0.54 12.06
C ASP A 37 -2.73 0.15 13.14
N ILE A 38 -2.17 1.13 13.84
CA ILE A 38 -1.22 0.91 14.93
C ILE A 38 -1.90 0.15 16.08
N ALA A 39 -3.09 0.61 16.49
CA ALA A 39 -3.84 -0.01 17.58
C ALA A 39 -4.19 -1.47 17.28
N ASN A 40 -4.42 -1.81 16.03
CA ASN A 40 -4.73 -3.17 15.59
C ASN A 40 -3.48 -4.02 15.33
N GLY A 41 -2.29 -3.48 15.51
CA GLY A 41 -1.03 -4.20 15.26
C GLY A 41 -0.73 -4.40 13.78
N ASN A 42 -1.30 -3.57 12.90
CA ASN A 42 -1.23 -3.74 11.45
C ASN A 42 -0.32 -2.73 10.75
N TYR A 43 0.34 -1.86 11.49
CA TYR A 43 1.21 -0.84 10.91
C TYR A 43 2.69 -1.15 11.16
N TYR A 44 3.50 -0.99 10.12
CA TYR A 44 4.92 -1.29 10.13
C TYR A 44 5.70 -0.10 9.58
N VAL A 45 6.86 0.17 10.17
CA VAL A 45 7.75 1.23 9.69
C VAL A 45 9.03 0.63 9.12
N CYS A 46 9.63 1.35 8.17
CA CYS A 46 10.91 0.98 7.59
C CYS A 46 11.99 1.93 8.11
N THR A 47 13.08 1.36 8.62
CA THR A 47 14.21 2.12 9.13
C THR A 47 15.51 1.56 8.53
N PRO A 48 16.54 2.40 8.30
CA PRO A 48 17.85 1.89 7.94
C PRO A 48 18.45 1.05 9.08
N ASP A 49 19.23 0.03 8.74
CA ASP A 49 19.85 -0.86 9.74
C ASP A 49 20.80 -0.11 10.69
N ASP A 50 21.49 0.90 10.18
CA ASP A 50 22.45 1.70 10.94
C ASP A 50 21.82 2.91 11.66
N GLU A 51 20.55 3.19 11.38
CA GLU A 51 19.79 4.32 11.97
C GLU A 51 18.39 3.86 12.38
N PRO A 52 18.24 3.00 13.41
CA PRO A 52 16.95 2.38 13.72
C PRO A 52 15.87 3.35 14.22
N ASP A 53 16.26 4.57 14.62
CA ASP A 53 15.29 5.58 15.04
C ASP A 53 14.80 6.46 13.91
N LYS A 54 15.36 6.29 12.71
CA LYS A 54 15.00 7.10 11.54
C LYS A 54 13.96 6.39 10.69
N ILE A 55 12.73 6.91 10.65
CA ILE A 55 11.67 6.35 9.83
C ILE A 55 11.77 6.89 8.41
N VAL A 56 11.97 5.99 7.44
CA VAL A 56 12.09 6.34 6.02
C VAL A 56 10.94 5.81 5.18
N GLY A 57 10.09 4.95 5.73
CA GLY A 57 8.92 4.42 5.07
C GLY A 57 7.96 3.79 6.06
N GLY A 58 6.76 3.46 5.58
CA GLY A 58 5.76 2.79 6.38
C GLY A 58 4.63 2.24 5.51
N PHE A 59 3.90 1.29 6.08
CA PHE A 59 2.76 0.67 5.40
C PHE A 59 1.86 -0.02 6.41
N ALA A 60 0.59 -0.23 6.01
CA ALA A 60 -0.32 -1.09 6.74
C ALA A 60 -0.35 -2.46 6.06
N PHE A 61 -0.40 -3.53 6.85
CA PHE A 61 -0.53 -4.90 6.36
C PHE A 61 -1.55 -5.63 7.20
N ILE A 62 -2.65 -6.07 6.56
CA ILE A 62 -3.81 -6.64 7.25
C ILE A 62 -4.08 -8.02 6.69
N ILE A 63 -3.95 -9.05 7.52
CA ILE A 63 -4.30 -10.42 7.17
C ILE A 63 -5.79 -10.62 7.43
N GLY A 64 -6.52 -11.09 6.42
CA GLY A 64 -7.95 -11.30 6.49
C GLY A 64 -8.68 -10.70 5.29
N LYS A 65 -10.00 -10.86 5.28
CA LYS A 65 -10.82 -10.37 4.16
C LYS A 65 -10.87 -8.84 4.15
N GLU A 66 -10.62 -8.26 2.98
CA GLU A 66 -10.76 -6.82 2.74
C GLU A 66 -12.14 -6.56 2.11
N PRO A 67 -13.01 -5.76 2.75
CA PRO A 67 -14.37 -5.52 2.21
C PRO A 67 -14.39 -4.98 0.78
N ASN A 68 -13.43 -4.12 0.40
CA ASN A 68 -13.36 -3.55 -0.94
C ASN A 68 -13.01 -4.59 -2.01
N TYR A 69 -12.52 -5.77 -1.61
CA TYR A 69 -12.06 -6.81 -2.54
C TYR A 69 -13.08 -7.92 -2.77
N THR A 70 -14.27 -7.81 -2.18
CA THR A 70 -15.34 -8.79 -2.40
C THR A 70 -15.92 -8.74 -3.79
N VAL A 71 -15.87 -7.57 -4.44
CA VAL A 71 -16.31 -7.37 -5.82
C VAL A 71 -15.14 -6.90 -6.65
N ILE A 72 -14.82 -7.62 -7.71
CA ILE A 72 -13.79 -7.25 -8.67
C ILE A 72 -14.39 -7.27 -10.07
N GLU A 73 -14.11 -6.23 -10.86
CA GLU A 73 -14.63 -6.06 -12.21
C GLU A 73 -13.53 -6.25 -13.25
N ASN A 74 -13.93 -6.68 -14.44
CA ASN A 74 -13.03 -6.86 -15.60
C ASN A 74 -11.89 -7.84 -15.35
N GLY A 75 -12.13 -8.82 -14.50
CA GLY A 75 -11.14 -9.83 -14.17
C GLY A 75 -11.52 -10.62 -12.93
N ALA A 76 -10.54 -11.25 -12.32
CA ALA A 76 -10.73 -12.07 -11.13
C ALA A 76 -9.41 -12.21 -10.36
N TRP A 77 -9.51 -12.43 -9.06
CA TRP A 77 -8.36 -12.83 -8.24
C TRP A 77 -7.85 -14.20 -8.71
N HIS A 78 -6.55 -14.41 -8.62
CA HIS A 78 -5.93 -15.67 -9.08
C HIS A 78 -5.97 -16.79 -8.04
N SER A 79 -6.45 -16.48 -6.82
CA SER A 79 -6.55 -17.47 -5.74
C SER A 79 -7.64 -17.09 -4.77
N ASP A 80 -8.30 -18.10 -4.17
CA ASP A 80 -9.29 -17.95 -3.10
C ASP A 80 -8.71 -18.22 -1.72
N GLN A 81 -7.40 -18.48 -1.61
CA GLN A 81 -6.77 -18.75 -0.33
C GLN A 81 -6.73 -17.50 0.55
N PRO A 82 -6.54 -17.67 1.88
CA PRO A 82 -6.35 -16.54 2.78
C PRO A 82 -5.23 -15.63 2.31
N TYR A 83 -5.43 -14.33 2.45
CA TYR A 83 -4.49 -13.34 1.92
C TYR A 83 -4.26 -12.22 2.93
N GLY A 84 -3.16 -11.50 2.73
CA GLY A 84 -2.89 -10.25 3.40
C GLY A 84 -2.97 -9.09 2.41
N THR A 85 -3.49 -7.96 2.86
CA THR A 85 -3.65 -6.76 2.05
C THR A 85 -2.68 -5.69 2.49
N ILE A 86 -1.99 -5.08 1.52
CA ILE A 86 -1.05 -4.00 1.75
C ILE A 86 -1.75 -2.69 1.43
N HIS A 87 -1.77 -1.79 2.42
CA HIS A 87 -2.39 -0.47 2.30
C HIS A 87 -1.40 0.62 2.70
N ARG A 88 -1.60 1.81 2.16
CA ARG A 88 -0.97 3.04 2.65
C ARG A 88 0.55 2.94 2.71
N ILE A 89 1.18 2.38 1.66
CA ILE A 89 2.64 2.42 1.52
C ILE A 89 3.08 3.86 1.32
N ALA A 90 4.03 4.31 2.10
CA ALA A 90 4.62 5.63 1.95
C ALA A 90 6.12 5.60 2.18
N SER A 91 6.83 6.48 1.51
CA SER A 91 8.28 6.69 1.63
C SER A 91 8.55 8.18 1.68
N ASN A 92 9.61 8.59 2.38
CA ASN A 92 10.05 9.99 2.36
C ASN A 92 11.15 10.29 1.33
N GLY A 93 11.45 9.33 0.47
CA GLY A 93 12.46 9.48 -0.58
C GLY A 93 13.91 9.38 -0.13
N GLN A 94 14.16 9.21 1.16
CA GLN A 94 15.53 9.16 1.71
C GLN A 94 16.19 7.80 1.55
N ALA A 95 15.42 6.75 1.29
CA ALA A 95 15.96 5.41 1.05
C ALA A 95 15.29 4.82 -0.19
N LYS A 96 16.01 3.99 -0.93
CA LYS A 96 15.50 3.27 -2.08
C LYS A 96 14.93 1.92 -1.66
N GLY A 97 14.01 1.39 -2.46
CA GLY A 97 13.52 0.03 -2.28
C GLY A 97 12.51 -0.16 -1.15
N ILE A 98 11.82 0.90 -0.72
CA ILE A 98 10.81 0.79 0.34
C ILE A 98 9.69 -0.17 -0.07
N ALA A 99 9.17 -0.05 -1.28
CA ALA A 99 8.12 -0.96 -1.76
C ALA A 99 8.59 -2.41 -1.76
N ARG A 100 9.79 -2.66 -2.25
CA ARG A 100 10.38 -4.01 -2.26
C ARG A 100 10.55 -4.57 -0.86
N THR A 101 11.05 -3.76 0.07
CA THR A 101 11.20 -4.14 1.47
C THR A 101 9.84 -4.51 2.07
N CYS A 102 8.80 -3.72 1.79
CA CYS A 102 7.44 -4.00 2.21
C CYS A 102 6.97 -5.35 1.64
N PHE A 103 7.14 -5.58 0.36
CA PHE A 103 6.69 -6.81 -0.30
C PHE A 103 7.45 -8.04 0.21
N ASP A 104 8.76 -7.93 0.44
CA ASP A 104 9.57 -9.01 1.02
C ASP A 104 9.08 -9.37 2.41
N PHE A 105 8.82 -8.37 3.25
CA PHE A 105 8.30 -8.59 4.60
C PHE A 105 6.94 -9.30 4.56
N CYS A 106 6.01 -8.76 3.79
CA CYS A 106 4.64 -9.28 3.72
C CYS A 106 4.60 -10.69 3.14
N SER A 107 5.38 -10.99 2.10
CA SER A 107 5.43 -12.31 1.50
C SER A 107 6.04 -13.36 2.42
N SER A 108 6.82 -12.94 3.42
CA SER A 108 7.33 -13.85 4.45
C SER A 108 6.27 -14.25 5.47
N LYS A 109 5.13 -13.55 5.53
CA LYS A 109 4.09 -13.75 6.55
C LYS A 109 2.92 -14.61 6.07
N ILE A 110 2.60 -14.57 4.78
CA ILE A 110 1.46 -15.30 4.22
C ILE A 110 1.72 -15.59 2.74
N GLY A 111 1.13 -16.66 2.24
CA GLY A 111 1.38 -17.14 0.87
C GLY A 111 0.64 -16.40 -0.23
N CYS A 112 -0.30 -15.52 0.09
CA CYS A 112 -1.04 -14.74 -0.89
C CYS A 112 -1.14 -13.28 -0.44
N LEU A 113 -0.77 -12.36 -1.32
CA LEU A 113 -0.85 -10.93 -1.06
C LEU A 113 -1.78 -10.26 -2.07
N ARG A 114 -2.51 -9.24 -1.64
CA ARG A 114 -3.33 -8.39 -2.50
C ARG A 114 -2.98 -6.93 -2.27
N ILE A 115 -3.03 -6.15 -3.33
CA ILE A 115 -2.75 -4.71 -3.30
C ILE A 115 -3.55 -4.02 -4.40
N ASP A 116 -3.92 -2.77 -4.18
CA ASP A 116 -4.51 -1.94 -5.22
C ASP A 116 -3.81 -0.59 -5.29
N THR A 117 -3.90 0.06 -6.44
CA THR A 117 -3.37 1.40 -6.64
C THR A 117 -4.17 2.12 -7.71
N HIS A 118 -4.17 3.45 -7.66
CA HIS A 118 -4.84 4.28 -8.66
C HIS A 118 -4.16 4.13 -10.02
N ALA A 119 -4.95 4.19 -11.10
CA ALA A 119 -4.42 4.09 -12.47
C ALA A 119 -3.40 5.17 -12.79
N ASP A 120 -3.47 6.33 -12.14
CA ASP A 120 -2.52 7.44 -12.34
C ASP A 120 -1.21 7.24 -11.56
N ASN A 121 -1.12 6.26 -10.69
CA ASN A 121 0.07 6.01 -9.90
C ASN A 121 1.05 5.11 -10.66
N GLN A 122 1.71 5.67 -11.66
CA GLN A 122 2.64 4.93 -12.52
C GLN A 122 3.82 4.32 -11.73
N PRO A 123 4.48 5.05 -10.82
CA PRO A 123 5.60 4.47 -10.06
C PRO A 123 5.19 3.25 -9.25
N MET A 124 4.02 3.29 -8.60
CA MET A 124 3.56 2.16 -7.78
C MET A 124 3.16 0.97 -8.65
N GLN A 125 2.47 1.20 -9.76
CA GLN A 125 2.13 0.14 -10.70
C GLN A 125 3.38 -0.58 -11.21
N LYS A 126 4.42 0.19 -11.52
CA LYS A 126 5.70 -0.37 -11.95
C LYS A 126 6.36 -1.20 -10.86
N ALA A 127 6.37 -0.70 -9.62
CA ALA A 127 6.96 -1.41 -8.49
C ALA A 127 6.22 -2.73 -8.21
N ILE A 128 4.90 -2.70 -8.25
CA ILE A 128 4.04 -3.87 -8.05
C ILE A 128 4.32 -4.94 -9.11
N SER A 129 4.26 -4.54 -10.38
CA SER A 129 4.47 -5.45 -11.52
C SER A 129 5.90 -6.00 -11.55
N SER A 130 6.89 -5.16 -11.26
CA SER A 130 8.30 -5.59 -11.27
C SER A 130 8.61 -6.59 -10.18
N TYR A 131 7.88 -6.56 -9.06
CA TYR A 131 8.08 -7.52 -7.98
C TYR A 131 7.53 -8.91 -8.33
N GLY A 132 6.53 -8.96 -9.22
CA GLY A 132 5.91 -10.22 -9.63
C GLY A 132 4.42 -10.31 -9.36
N PHE A 133 3.79 -9.26 -8.84
CA PHE A 133 2.34 -9.20 -8.72
C PHE A 133 1.71 -9.23 -10.11
N ARG A 134 0.53 -9.84 -10.20
CA ARG A 134 -0.21 -9.97 -11.45
C ARG A 134 -1.49 -9.14 -11.39
N TYR A 135 -1.78 -8.45 -12.47
CA TYR A 135 -3.03 -7.68 -12.58
C TYR A 135 -4.24 -8.60 -12.52
N CYS A 136 -5.24 -8.23 -11.73
CA CYS A 136 -6.45 -9.03 -11.52
C CYS A 136 -7.71 -8.37 -12.07
N GLY A 137 -7.81 -7.06 -12.03
CA GLY A 137 -9.01 -6.34 -12.42
C GLY A 137 -9.16 -5.02 -11.67
N ILE A 138 -10.40 -4.56 -11.54
CA ILE A 138 -10.71 -3.27 -10.93
C ILE A 138 -11.56 -3.48 -9.68
N VAL A 139 -11.14 -2.86 -8.59
CA VAL A 139 -11.92 -2.77 -7.34
C VAL A 139 -12.31 -1.32 -7.08
N HIS A 140 -13.36 -1.10 -6.29
CA HIS A 140 -13.78 0.23 -5.87
C HIS A 140 -13.53 0.37 -4.38
N VAL A 141 -12.84 1.45 -4.00
CA VAL A 141 -12.55 1.74 -2.59
C VAL A 141 -13.72 2.51 -1.95
N ALA A 142 -13.58 2.84 -0.65
CA ALA A 142 -14.69 3.37 0.16
C ALA A 142 -15.36 4.62 -0.42
N ASP A 143 -14.61 5.47 -1.13
CA ASP A 143 -15.17 6.67 -1.77
C ASP A 143 -15.80 6.40 -3.15
N GLY A 144 -15.87 5.13 -3.57
CA GLY A 144 -16.44 4.71 -4.84
C GLY A 144 -15.50 4.81 -6.02
N THR A 145 -14.29 5.32 -5.87
CA THR A 145 -13.34 5.46 -6.97
C THR A 145 -12.68 4.13 -7.32
N PRO A 146 -12.37 3.92 -8.63
CA PRO A 146 -11.75 2.66 -9.07
C PRO A 146 -10.26 2.59 -8.75
N ARG A 147 -9.78 1.36 -8.57
CA ARG A 147 -8.36 1.05 -8.36
C ARG A 147 -8.00 -0.19 -9.18
N ASN A 148 -6.79 -0.20 -9.70
CA ASN A 148 -6.21 -1.39 -10.31
C ASN A 148 -5.77 -2.35 -9.19
N ALA A 149 -6.24 -3.60 -9.28
CA ALA A 149 -6.00 -4.61 -8.26
C ALA A 149 -5.02 -5.67 -8.76
N TYR A 150 -4.17 -6.12 -7.86
CA TYR A 150 -3.10 -7.08 -8.14
C TYR A 150 -3.02 -8.09 -7.03
N ASP A 151 -2.56 -9.30 -7.35
CA ASP A 151 -2.21 -10.32 -6.35
C ASP A 151 -0.85 -10.93 -6.62
N LEU A 152 -0.30 -11.53 -5.56
CA LEU A 152 0.92 -12.34 -5.60
C LEU A 152 0.59 -13.66 -4.90
N VAL A 153 0.63 -14.72 -5.67
CA VAL A 153 0.28 -16.08 -5.20
C VAL A 153 1.49 -16.99 -5.18
#